data_d995b757c82d1fb7baa45f7561afa63c
#
_entry.id   d995b757c82d1fb7baa45f7561afa63c
#
_cell.length_a   1.000
_cell.length_b   1.000
_cell.length_c   1.000
_cell.angle_alpha   90.00
_cell.angle_beta   90.00
_cell.angle_gamma   90.00
#
_symmetry.space_group_name_H-M   'P 1'
#
loop_
_entity.id
_entity.type
_entity.pdbx_description
1 polymer ?
#
loop_
_entity_poly.entity_id
_entity_poly.type
_entity_poly.pdbx_seq_one_letter_code
_entity_poly.pdbx_strand_id
1 'polypeptide(L)'
;MRILIVRQYFWPENFRINDLCAELSNRGHKVTVLTGKPNYPDGNVFEDFKNNPKEFDQYAGCRIFRVPMIERGDGNSTKLILNYFSYAVSATLIGAWKLRGKKFDVIFVFEPSPVTVGLPAIFFKKTKKAPIVFWVLDLWPETL
;
A
#
# COMPACT_ATOMS: atom_id res chain seq x y z
N MET A 1 -14.99 5.94 10.97
CA MET A 1 -14.79 6.22 9.52
C MET A 1 -14.28 4.96 8.83
N ARG A 2 -14.48 4.83 7.52
CA ARG A 2 -13.92 3.79 6.67
C ARG A 2 -12.72 4.39 5.93
N ILE A 3 -11.53 3.93 6.26
CA ILE A 3 -10.26 4.50 5.76
C ILE A 3 -9.64 3.49 4.78
N LEU A 4 -9.30 3.95 3.57
CA LEU A 4 -8.46 3.21 2.65
C LEU A 4 -7.04 3.76 2.76
N ILE A 5 -6.10 2.91 3.13
CA ILE A 5 -4.67 3.23 3.12
C ILE A 5 -4.07 2.63 1.86
N VAL A 6 -3.41 3.47 1.06
CA VAL A 6 -2.71 3.07 -0.16
C VAL A 6 -1.23 3.22 0.08
N ARG A 7 -0.50 2.10 0.02
CA ARG A 7 0.92 2.04 0.25
C ARG A 7 1.54 0.82 -0.41
N GLN A 8 2.75 0.95 -0.96
CA GLN A 8 3.42 -0.13 -1.64
C GLN A 8 3.88 -1.25 -0.70
N TYR A 9 4.49 -0.91 0.45
CA TYR A 9 5.01 -1.84 1.45
C TYR A 9 4.27 -1.70 2.77
N PHE A 10 3.91 -2.81 3.38
CA PHE A 10 3.16 -2.87 4.62
C PHE A 10 3.52 -4.15 5.38
N TRP A 11 3.04 -4.30 6.62
CA TRP A 11 3.27 -5.49 7.43
C TRP A 11 3.25 -6.79 6.57
N PRO A 12 4.20 -7.74 6.77
CA PRO A 12 5.15 -7.89 7.91
C PRO A 12 6.40 -6.99 7.84
N GLU A 13 6.53 -6.18 6.83
CA GLU A 13 7.58 -5.18 6.72
C GLU A 13 7.38 -4.09 7.79
N ASN A 14 8.44 -3.72 8.50
CA ASN A 14 8.34 -2.81 9.64
C ASN A 14 8.42 -1.34 9.19
N PHE A 15 7.28 -0.66 9.17
CA PHE A 15 7.16 0.76 8.85
C PHE A 15 6.24 1.49 9.82
N ARG A 16 6.45 2.77 10.03
CA ARG A 16 5.60 3.64 10.89
C ARG A 16 4.11 3.62 10.54
N ILE A 17 3.78 3.34 9.29
CA ILE A 17 2.38 3.23 8.88
C ILE A 17 1.67 2.08 9.57
N ASN A 18 2.39 1.04 9.98
CA ASN A 18 1.81 -0.09 10.70
C ASN A 18 1.25 0.37 12.05
N ASP A 19 2.01 1.18 12.79
CA ASP A 19 1.58 1.74 14.07
C ASP A 19 0.38 2.67 13.89
N LEU A 20 0.41 3.52 12.85
CA LEU A 20 -0.73 4.38 12.54
C LEU A 20 -1.99 3.57 12.21
N CYS A 21 -1.87 2.48 11.45
CA CYS A 21 -2.99 1.60 11.14
C CYS A 21 -3.57 0.96 12.40
N ALA A 22 -2.70 0.45 13.28
CA ALA A 22 -3.10 -0.14 14.56
C ALA A 22 -3.84 0.88 15.43
N GLU A 23 -3.31 2.09 15.55
CA GLU A 23 -3.93 3.15 16.35
C GLU A 23 -5.28 3.59 15.79
N LEU A 24 -5.39 3.76 14.47
CA LEU A 24 -6.68 4.08 13.83
C LEU A 24 -7.72 2.98 14.05
N SER A 25 -7.30 1.72 13.98
CA SER A 25 -8.16 0.57 14.28
C SER A 25 -8.61 0.56 15.74
N ASN A 26 -7.70 0.80 16.68
CA ASN A 26 -7.99 0.88 18.12
C ASN A 26 -8.99 2.01 18.46
N ARG A 27 -8.95 3.11 17.70
CA ARG A 27 -9.93 4.21 17.79
C ARG A 27 -11.29 3.90 17.12
N GLY A 28 -11.51 2.66 16.70
CA GLY A 28 -12.79 2.21 16.13
C GLY A 28 -12.99 2.56 14.65
N HIS A 29 -11.94 2.93 13.92
CA HIS A 29 -12.03 3.14 12.48
C HIS A 29 -11.92 1.80 11.73
N LYS A 30 -12.68 1.66 10.63
CA LYS A 30 -12.56 0.50 9.74
C LYS A 30 -11.44 0.76 8.73
N VAL A 31 -10.26 0.24 9.03
CA VAL A 31 -9.07 0.43 8.20
C VAL A 31 -8.93 -0.70 7.19
N THR A 32 -8.77 -0.34 5.93
CA THR A 32 -8.44 -1.24 4.82
C THR A 32 -7.13 -0.78 4.20
N VAL A 33 -6.19 -1.68 4.05
CA VAL A 33 -4.88 -1.41 3.44
C VAL A 33 -4.80 -2.06 2.08
N LEU A 34 -4.41 -1.30 1.06
CA LEU A 34 -4.07 -1.80 -0.27
C LEU A 34 -2.55 -1.70 -0.45
N THR A 35 -1.91 -2.84 -0.57
CA THR A 35 -0.44 -2.95 -0.59
C THR A 35 0.05 -4.00 -1.58
N GLY A 36 1.34 -4.04 -1.83
CA GLY A 36 2.00 -5.08 -2.62
C GLY A 36 2.28 -6.36 -1.83
N LYS A 37 2.95 -7.31 -2.48
CA LYS A 37 3.53 -8.47 -1.81
C LYS A 37 4.77 -8.02 -1.01
N PRO A 38 5.00 -8.55 0.21
CA PRO A 38 6.14 -8.14 1.02
C PRO A 38 7.45 -8.63 0.43
N ASN A 39 8.38 -7.72 0.16
CA ASN A 39 9.71 -8.02 -0.40
C ASN A 39 10.82 -7.04 0.03
N TYR A 40 10.56 -6.18 0.99
CA TYR A 40 11.53 -5.22 1.51
C TYR A 40 12.03 -5.67 2.89
N PRO A 41 13.33 -5.56 3.22
CA PRO A 41 14.40 -4.96 2.41
C PRO A 41 15.09 -5.92 1.42
N ASP A 42 14.94 -7.24 1.58
CA ASP A 42 15.77 -8.28 0.93
C ASP A 42 15.54 -8.42 -0.59
N GLY A 43 14.51 -7.76 -1.10
CA GLY A 43 14.19 -7.72 -2.53
C GLY A 43 13.40 -8.93 -3.03
N ASN A 44 13.27 -9.99 -2.25
CA ASN A 44 12.49 -11.19 -2.58
C ASN A 44 11.26 -11.30 -1.69
N VAL A 45 10.19 -11.90 -2.19
CA VAL A 45 8.99 -12.16 -1.39
C VAL A 45 9.34 -13.09 -0.22
N PHE A 46 8.89 -12.72 0.97
CA PHE A 46 9.17 -13.48 2.20
C PHE A 46 8.64 -14.91 2.12
N GLU A 47 9.45 -15.87 2.59
CA GLU A 47 9.10 -17.28 2.54
C GLU A 47 7.83 -17.60 3.36
N ASP A 48 7.69 -17.01 4.54
CA ASP A 48 6.49 -17.19 5.38
C ASP A 48 5.23 -16.72 4.65
N PHE A 49 5.33 -15.61 3.91
CA PHE A 49 4.23 -15.12 3.08
C PHE A 49 3.93 -16.05 1.90
N LYS A 50 4.94 -16.65 1.27
CA LYS A 50 4.74 -17.61 0.18
C LYS A 50 4.00 -18.86 0.67
N ASN A 51 4.37 -19.34 1.86
CA ASN A 51 3.82 -20.54 2.44
C ASN A 51 2.39 -20.35 2.98
N ASN A 52 2.12 -19.23 3.65
CA ASN A 52 0.84 -18.95 4.31
C ASN A 52 0.32 -17.53 4.02
N PRO A 53 0.02 -17.17 2.76
CA PRO A 53 -0.35 -15.80 2.40
C PRO A 53 -1.60 -15.27 3.12
N LYS A 54 -2.52 -16.16 3.52
CA LYS A 54 -3.76 -15.77 4.20
C LYS A 54 -3.55 -15.26 5.63
N GLU A 55 -2.49 -15.68 6.29
CA GLU A 55 -2.15 -15.19 7.64
C GLU A 55 -1.80 -13.70 7.62
N PHE A 56 -1.42 -13.19 6.45
CA PHE A 56 -1.03 -11.80 6.23
C PHE A 56 -2.16 -10.91 5.66
N ASP A 57 -3.39 -11.39 5.68
CA ASP A 57 -4.56 -10.63 5.21
C ASP A 57 -5.14 -9.69 6.29
N GLN A 58 -4.64 -9.77 7.52
CA GLN A 58 -5.05 -8.92 8.64
C GLN A 58 -3.84 -8.49 9.48
N TYR A 59 -3.91 -7.28 10.03
CA TYR A 59 -2.94 -6.75 10.98
C TYR A 59 -3.62 -5.78 11.94
N ALA A 60 -3.53 -6.03 13.25
CA ALA A 60 -4.07 -5.15 14.30
C ALA A 60 -5.50 -4.64 14.03
N GLY A 61 -6.41 -5.54 13.58
CA GLY A 61 -7.78 -5.19 13.22
C GLY A 61 -7.96 -4.56 11.83
N CYS A 62 -6.89 -4.24 11.13
CA CYS A 62 -6.93 -3.74 9.76
C CYS A 62 -7.03 -4.88 8.75
N ARG A 63 -7.84 -4.71 7.71
CA ARG A 63 -7.93 -5.67 6.62
C ARG A 63 -6.95 -5.30 5.51
N ILE A 64 -6.16 -6.27 5.05
CA ILE A 64 -5.12 -6.07 4.04
C ILE A 64 -5.54 -6.70 2.71
N PHE A 65 -5.44 -5.94 1.63
CA PHE A 65 -5.58 -6.41 0.26
C PHE A 65 -4.25 -6.25 -0.46
N ARG A 66 -3.71 -7.37 -0.92
CA ARG A 66 -2.43 -7.37 -1.63
C ARG A 66 -2.64 -7.50 -3.13
N VAL A 67 -1.80 -6.80 -3.87
CA VAL A 67 -1.73 -6.88 -5.33
C VAL A 67 -0.37 -7.42 -5.76
N PRO A 68 -0.29 -8.13 -6.89
CA PRO A 68 0.99 -8.57 -7.43
C PRO A 68 1.82 -7.35 -7.84
N MET A 69 3.12 -7.48 -7.72
CA MET A 69 4.09 -6.50 -8.21
C MET A 69 5.41 -7.20 -8.53
N ILE A 70 6.21 -6.61 -9.38
CA ILE A 70 7.57 -7.09 -9.67
C ILE A 70 8.42 -6.91 -8.40
N GLU A 71 9.15 -7.94 -8.03
CA GLU A 71 10.01 -7.92 -6.85
C GLU A 71 11.17 -6.91 -7.05
N ARG A 72 11.57 -6.29 -5.94
CA ARG A 72 12.63 -5.28 -5.92
C ARG A 72 14.00 -5.86 -6.34
N GLY A 73 14.22 -7.15 -6.02
CA GLY A 73 15.46 -7.85 -6.29
C GLY A 73 16.68 -7.17 -5.65
N ASP A 74 17.76 -7.12 -6.36
CA ASP A 74 19.03 -6.48 -5.96
C ASP A 74 18.98 -4.94 -5.87
N GLY A 75 17.81 -4.34 -6.18
CA GLY A 75 17.60 -2.90 -6.04
C GLY A 75 18.28 -2.05 -7.11
N ASN A 76 18.69 -2.63 -8.25
CA ASN A 76 19.18 -1.82 -9.35
C ASN A 76 18.09 -0.89 -9.93
N SER A 77 18.48 0.22 -10.53
CA SER A 77 17.56 1.29 -10.94
C SER A 77 16.41 0.79 -11.83
N THR A 78 16.69 -0.11 -12.76
CA THR A 78 15.67 -0.68 -13.66
C THR A 78 14.66 -1.51 -12.91
N LYS A 79 15.10 -2.40 -12.01
CA LYS A 79 14.22 -3.21 -11.18
C LYS A 79 13.38 -2.35 -10.23
N LEU A 80 13.96 -1.30 -9.67
CA LEU A 80 13.22 -0.34 -8.83
C LEU A 80 12.12 0.36 -9.60
N ILE A 81 12.39 0.85 -10.80
CA ILE A 81 11.39 1.48 -11.66
C ILE A 81 10.26 0.49 -11.98
N LEU A 82 10.60 -0.72 -12.39
CA LEU A 82 9.62 -1.77 -12.69
C LEU A 82 8.80 -2.16 -11.45
N ASN A 83 9.42 -2.27 -10.30
CA ASN A 83 8.76 -2.54 -9.03
C ASN A 83 7.71 -1.46 -8.71
N TYR A 84 8.08 -0.18 -8.82
CA TYR A 84 7.19 0.93 -8.52
C TYR A 84 6.02 1.05 -9.50
N PHE A 85 6.28 0.97 -10.79
CA PHE A 85 5.24 1.05 -11.81
C PHE A 85 4.32 -0.17 -11.80
N SER A 86 4.87 -1.37 -11.62
CA SER A 86 4.05 -2.58 -11.53
C SER A 86 3.09 -2.53 -10.34
N TYR A 87 3.53 -1.99 -9.20
CA TYR A 87 2.64 -1.75 -8.07
C TYR A 87 1.55 -0.74 -8.42
N ALA A 88 1.90 0.42 -8.99
CA ALA A 88 0.93 1.46 -9.33
C ALA A 88 -0.16 0.95 -10.29
N VAL A 89 0.23 0.22 -11.33
CA VAL A 89 -0.70 -0.38 -12.30
C VAL A 89 -1.57 -1.46 -11.64
N SER A 90 -0.94 -2.37 -10.92
CA SER A 90 -1.61 -3.49 -10.25
C SER A 90 -2.56 -3.01 -9.16
N ALA A 91 -2.15 -2.03 -8.34
CA ALA A 91 -3.01 -1.43 -7.32
C ALA A 91 -4.21 -0.71 -7.95
N THR A 92 -4.04 -0.08 -9.11
CA THR A 92 -5.14 0.56 -9.82
C THR A 92 -6.13 -0.48 -10.37
N LEU A 93 -5.67 -1.47 -11.12
CA LEU A 93 -6.53 -2.40 -11.85
C LEU A 93 -7.05 -3.52 -10.93
N ILE A 94 -6.15 -4.27 -10.31
CA ILE A 94 -6.49 -5.41 -9.45
C ILE A 94 -7.06 -4.91 -8.12
N GLY A 95 -6.51 -3.81 -7.59
CA GLY A 95 -7.05 -3.14 -6.41
C GLY A 95 -8.48 -2.68 -6.62
N ALA A 96 -8.82 -2.12 -7.79
CA ALA A 96 -10.19 -1.73 -8.13
C ALA A 96 -11.15 -2.91 -8.07
N TRP A 97 -10.74 -4.05 -8.64
CA TRP A 97 -11.54 -5.28 -8.59
C TRP A 97 -11.69 -5.82 -7.16
N LYS A 98 -10.61 -5.86 -6.40
CA LYS A 98 -10.64 -6.34 -4.99
C LYS A 98 -11.45 -5.44 -4.07
N LEU A 99 -11.47 -4.14 -4.33
CA LEU A 99 -12.18 -3.15 -3.54
C LEU A 99 -13.56 -2.78 -4.13
N ARG A 100 -14.02 -3.51 -5.16
CA ARG A 100 -15.37 -3.28 -5.72
C ARG A 100 -16.44 -3.40 -4.63
N GLY A 101 -17.45 -2.57 -4.69
CA GLY A 101 -18.54 -2.56 -3.70
C GLY A 101 -18.16 -1.96 -2.32
N LYS A 102 -16.87 -1.74 -2.05
CA LYS A 102 -16.45 -1.09 -0.80
C LYS A 102 -16.54 0.43 -0.93
N LYS A 103 -17.03 1.06 0.15
CA LYS A 103 -17.10 2.52 0.27
C LYS A 103 -16.07 2.99 1.29
N PHE A 104 -15.44 4.11 1.02
CA PHE A 104 -14.47 4.74 1.90
C PHE A 104 -14.85 6.20 2.14
N ASP A 105 -14.54 6.69 3.32
CA ASP A 105 -14.80 8.07 3.72
C ASP A 105 -13.55 8.94 3.47
N VAL A 106 -12.37 8.32 3.46
CA VAL A 106 -11.09 8.96 3.15
C VAL A 106 -10.11 7.94 2.58
N ILE A 107 -9.22 8.41 1.70
CA ILE A 107 -8.09 7.67 1.16
C ILE A 107 -6.83 8.30 1.74
N PHE A 108 -6.05 7.53 2.47
CA PHE A 108 -4.80 7.98 3.06
C PHE A 108 -3.63 7.37 2.30
N VAL A 109 -2.73 8.21 1.81
CA VAL A 109 -1.50 7.79 1.13
C VAL A 109 -0.32 8.10 2.02
N PHE A 110 0.45 7.08 2.34
CA PHE A 110 1.70 7.22 3.08
C PHE A 110 2.86 7.00 2.10
N GLU A 111 3.61 8.06 1.84
CA GLU A 111 4.59 8.09 0.78
C GLU A 111 5.99 8.47 1.32
N PRO A 112 6.87 7.47 1.60
CA PRO A 112 8.28 7.73 1.84
C PRO A 112 9.11 7.91 0.55
N SER A 113 8.69 7.32 -0.56
CA SER A 113 9.24 7.34 -1.92
C SER A 113 8.84 6.04 -2.64
N PRO A 114 8.48 6.04 -3.91
CA PRO A 114 8.28 7.16 -4.83
C PRO A 114 6.82 7.68 -4.85
N VAL A 115 6.61 8.86 -5.40
CA VAL A 115 5.29 9.49 -5.55
C VAL A 115 4.27 8.67 -6.39
N THR A 116 4.74 7.69 -7.15
CA THR A 116 3.89 6.80 -7.96
C THR A 116 2.85 6.03 -7.16
N VAL A 117 3.02 5.89 -5.85
CA VAL A 117 2.01 5.34 -4.94
C VAL A 117 0.72 6.17 -4.91
N GLY A 118 0.80 7.44 -5.31
CA GLY A 118 -0.34 8.34 -5.45
C GLY A 118 -1.24 8.03 -6.64
N LEU A 119 -0.74 7.38 -7.69
CA LEU A 119 -1.51 7.09 -8.91
C LEU A 119 -2.77 6.26 -8.62
N PRO A 120 -2.70 5.11 -7.94
CA PRO A 120 -3.91 4.38 -7.55
C PRO A 120 -4.83 5.19 -6.63
N ALA A 121 -4.29 6.05 -5.77
CA ALA A 121 -5.12 6.89 -4.90
C ALA A 121 -5.94 7.91 -5.70
N ILE A 122 -5.37 8.53 -6.74
CA ILE A 122 -6.10 9.43 -7.65
C ILE A 122 -7.24 8.69 -8.35
N PHE A 123 -6.99 7.46 -8.81
CA PHE A 123 -8.03 6.62 -9.39
C PHE A 123 -9.15 6.34 -8.37
N PHE A 124 -8.80 5.96 -7.14
CA PHE A 124 -9.78 5.68 -6.10
C PHE A 124 -10.52 6.93 -5.63
N LYS A 125 -9.88 8.11 -5.62
CA LYS A 125 -10.57 9.40 -5.37
C LYS A 125 -11.79 9.56 -6.28
N LYS A 126 -11.58 9.30 -7.58
CA LYS A 126 -12.65 9.44 -8.58
C LYS A 126 -13.73 8.35 -8.44
N THR A 127 -13.31 7.10 -8.33
CA THR A 127 -14.22 5.95 -8.34
C THR A 127 -14.94 5.72 -7.00
N LYS A 128 -14.33 6.08 -5.89
CA LYS A 128 -14.90 5.95 -4.53
C LYS A 128 -15.50 7.25 -4.01
N LYS A 129 -15.29 8.38 -4.71
CA LYS A 129 -15.75 9.71 -4.31
C LYS A 129 -15.31 10.09 -2.90
N ALA A 130 -14.07 9.75 -2.54
CA ALA A 130 -13.48 9.98 -1.22
C ALA A 130 -12.28 10.95 -1.35
N PRO A 131 -12.10 11.89 -0.40
CA PRO A 131 -10.94 12.78 -0.40
C PRO A 131 -9.65 12.01 -0.16
N ILE A 132 -8.53 12.56 -0.66
CA ILE A 132 -7.19 12.05 -0.39
C ILE A 132 -6.53 12.90 0.69
N VAL A 133 -5.93 12.24 1.66
CA VAL A 133 -4.91 12.78 2.56
C VAL A 133 -3.58 12.16 2.15
N PHE A 134 -2.65 13.00 1.74
CA PHE A 134 -1.34 12.57 1.26
C PHE A 134 -0.29 12.96 2.29
N TRP A 135 0.31 11.97 2.95
CA TRP A 135 1.43 12.20 3.87
C TRP A 135 2.73 11.96 3.12
N VAL A 136 3.35 13.05 2.70
CA VAL A 136 4.64 13.06 2.01
C VAL A 136 5.75 13.08 3.06
N LEU A 137 6.64 12.11 3.01
CA LEU A 137 7.82 12.01 3.88
C LEU A 137 9.11 12.37 3.17
N ASP A 138 9.11 12.25 1.84
CA ASP A 138 10.28 12.52 1.01
C ASP A 138 9.86 13.37 -0.20
N LEU A 139 10.46 14.56 -0.31
CA LEU A 139 10.22 15.51 -1.40
C LEU A 139 11.25 15.36 -2.52
N TRP A 140 11.68 14.12 -2.77
CA TRP A 140 12.58 13.87 -3.90
C TRP A 140 11.89 14.23 -5.24
N PRO A 141 12.53 14.96 -6.19
CA PRO A 141 13.95 15.39 -6.22
C PRO A 141 14.25 16.76 -5.61
N GLU A 142 13.31 17.43 -4.96
CA GLU A 142 13.47 18.81 -4.45
C GLU A 142 14.50 18.90 -3.29
N THR A 143 14.91 17.77 -2.74
CA THR A 143 15.89 17.67 -1.64
C THR A 143 17.32 17.38 -2.12
N LEU A 144 17.57 17.46 -3.44
CA LEU A 144 18.92 17.27 -4.03
C LEU A 144 19.71 18.58 -4.04
#